data_8b217b17800b62f75455fd5d9d5f8be3
#
_entry.id   8b217b17800b62f75455fd5d9d5f8be3
#
_cell.length_a   1.000
_cell.length_b   1.000
_cell.length_c   1.000
_cell.angle_alpha   90.00
_cell.angle_beta   90.00
_cell.angle_gamma   90.00
#
_symmetry.space_group_name_H-M   'P 1'
#
loop_
_entity.id
_entity.type
_entity.pdbx_description
1 polymer ?
#
loop_
_entity_poly.entity_id
_entity_poly.type
_entity_poly.pdbx_seq_one_letter_code
_entity_poly.pdbx_strand_id
1 'polypeptide(L)'
;MAKRGFGGGMMPGNMNTLLKQAQKMQENMQKMQAELEAKEIESSVGGGAVTVKVNGKKELIDINIKPEVVDPDDIEMLQDLVLSAVNEALRSVDEMQASQMSKVTGGMNIPGLF
;
A
#
# COMPACT_ATOMS: atom_id res chain seq x y z
N MET A 1 -30.62 32.33 24.72
CA MET A 1 -29.59 32.57 25.71
C MET A 1 -28.72 31.39 25.94
N ALA A 2 -29.32 30.28 26.31
CA ALA A 2 -28.55 29.07 26.58
C ALA A 2 -27.72 28.65 25.41
N LYS A 3 -28.23 28.82 24.27
CA LYS A 3 -27.56 28.40 23.08
C LYS A 3 -26.31 29.21 22.80
N ARG A 4 -26.32 30.46 23.17
CA ARG A 4 -25.16 31.31 23.01
C ARG A 4 -24.05 30.90 23.94
N GLY A 5 -24.36 30.68 25.18
CA GLY A 5 -23.38 30.25 26.13
C GLY A 5 -22.81 28.91 25.79
N PHE A 6 -23.65 28.05 25.32
CA PHE A 6 -23.23 26.73 24.94
C PHE A 6 -22.27 26.75 23.75
N GLY A 7 -22.63 27.47 22.71
CA GLY A 7 -21.79 27.50 21.52
C GLY A 7 -20.51 28.27 21.73
N GLY A 8 -20.61 29.42 22.37
CA GLY A 8 -19.45 30.28 22.53
C GLY A 8 -18.44 29.78 23.51
N GLY A 9 -18.89 29.09 24.54
CA GLY A 9 -18.00 28.65 25.58
C GLY A 9 -17.12 27.50 25.22
N MET A 10 -17.60 26.60 24.41
CA MET A 10 -16.88 25.37 24.13
C MET A 10 -16.21 25.34 22.76
N MET A 11 -16.84 25.90 21.79
CA MET A 11 -16.41 25.74 20.41
C MET A 11 -15.00 26.21 20.11
N PRO A 12 -14.54 27.38 20.56
CA PRO A 12 -13.21 27.85 20.15
C PRO A 12 -12.09 26.91 20.53
N GLY A 13 -12.10 26.41 21.75
CA GLY A 13 -11.06 25.51 22.20
C GLY A 13 -11.12 24.16 21.52
N ASN A 14 -12.33 23.62 21.43
CA ASN A 14 -12.50 22.31 20.80
C ASN A 14 -12.24 22.34 19.31
N MET A 15 -12.60 23.44 18.68
CA MET A 15 -12.35 23.61 17.23
C MET A 15 -10.87 23.57 16.92
N ASN A 16 -10.08 24.30 17.68
CA ASN A 16 -8.65 24.32 17.45
C ASN A 16 -8.03 22.94 17.65
N THR A 17 -8.45 22.25 18.68
CA THR A 17 -7.95 20.92 18.95
C THR A 17 -8.35 19.95 17.85
N LEU A 18 -9.59 20.01 17.41
CA LEU A 18 -10.08 19.17 16.34
C LEU A 18 -9.38 19.43 15.03
N LEU A 19 -9.14 20.69 14.73
CA LEU A 19 -8.43 21.05 13.50
C LEU A 19 -7.01 20.53 13.52
N LYS A 20 -6.34 20.66 14.66
CA LYS A 20 -4.97 20.15 14.78
C LYS A 20 -4.94 18.62 14.65
N GLN A 21 -5.90 17.95 15.24
CA GLN A 21 -5.98 16.50 15.13
C GLN A 21 -6.27 16.06 13.70
N ALA A 22 -7.16 16.79 13.03
CA ALA A 22 -7.48 16.49 11.64
C ALA A 22 -6.27 16.69 10.73
N GLN A 23 -5.53 17.77 10.96
CA GLN A 23 -4.31 18.03 10.20
C GLN A 23 -3.27 16.96 10.42
N LYS A 24 -3.07 16.57 11.66
CA LYS A 24 -2.11 15.52 12.00
C LYS A 24 -2.50 14.20 11.37
N MET A 25 -3.77 13.88 11.40
CA MET A 25 -4.28 12.67 10.79
C MET A 25 -4.04 12.67 9.30
N GLN A 26 -4.30 13.81 8.67
CA GLN A 26 -4.08 13.95 7.24
C GLN A 26 -2.60 13.81 6.88
N GLU A 27 -1.73 14.41 7.66
CA GLU A 27 -0.30 14.29 7.48
C GLU A 27 0.17 12.84 7.65
N ASN A 28 -0.36 12.17 8.66
CA ASN A 28 -0.02 10.77 8.90
C ASN A 28 -0.49 9.87 7.77
N MET A 29 -1.67 10.14 7.23
CA MET A 29 -2.18 9.37 6.11
C MET A 29 -1.34 9.58 4.85
N GLN A 30 -0.95 10.81 4.60
CA GLN A 30 -0.07 11.11 3.47
C GLN A 30 1.28 10.44 3.60
N LYS A 31 1.84 10.46 4.81
CA LYS A 31 3.09 9.79 5.10
C LYS A 31 2.99 8.30 4.89
N MET A 32 1.92 7.72 5.39
CA MET A 32 1.66 6.29 5.26
C MET A 32 1.53 5.89 3.81
N GLN A 33 0.81 6.68 3.04
CA GLN A 33 0.64 6.42 1.63
C GLN A 33 1.95 6.54 0.88
N ALA A 34 2.74 7.56 1.19
CA ALA A 34 4.06 7.73 0.58
C ALA A 34 4.98 6.57 0.91
N GLU A 35 4.94 6.09 2.15
CA GLU A 35 5.73 4.94 2.56
C GLU A 35 5.30 3.67 1.85
N LEU A 36 3.99 3.48 1.68
CA LEU A 36 3.47 2.33 0.93
C LEU A 36 3.89 2.38 -0.52
N GLU A 37 3.81 3.56 -1.12
CA GLU A 37 4.18 3.73 -2.53
C GLU A 37 5.68 3.53 -2.75
N ALA A 38 6.49 3.84 -1.76
CA ALA A 38 7.93 3.69 -1.84
C ALA A 38 8.41 2.28 -1.53
N LYS A 39 7.57 1.45 -0.94
CA LYS A 39 7.96 0.09 -0.62
C LYS A 39 8.18 -0.72 -1.87
N GLU A 40 9.24 -1.52 -1.83
CA GLU A 40 9.58 -2.39 -2.94
C GLU A 40 9.29 -3.83 -2.56
N ILE A 41 8.66 -4.53 -3.48
CA ILE A 41 8.33 -5.94 -3.31
C ILE A 41 8.99 -6.72 -4.42
N GLU A 42 9.65 -7.79 -4.03
CA GLU A 42 10.37 -8.65 -4.94
C GLU A 42 9.66 -9.99 -5.01
N SER A 43 9.55 -10.53 -6.21
CA SER A 43 8.95 -11.83 -6.44
C SER A 43 9.83 -12.64 -7.37
N SER A 44 10.01 -13.89 -7.06
CA SER A 44 10.84 -14.81 -7.85
C SER A 44 10.05 -16.05 -8.24
N VAL A 45 10.27 -16.52 -9.46
CA VAL A 45 9.68 -17.76 -9.94
C VAL A 45 10.75 -18.63 -10.58
N GLY A 46 10.42 -19.90 -10.76
CA GLY A 46 11.34 -20.83 -11.41
C GLY A 46 12.62 -21.06 -10.64
N GLY A 47 12.54 -21.09 -9.31
CA GLY A 47 13.72 -21.26 -8.48
C GLY A 47 14.67 -20.08 -8.50
N GLY A 48 14.14 -18.89 -8.73
CA GLY A 48 14.94 -17.67 -8.81
C GLY A 48 15.38 -17.34 -10.22
N ALA A 49 14.86 -18.06 -11.21
CA ALA A 49 15.25 -17.83 -12.60
C ALA A 49 14.81 -16.46 -13.11
N VAL A 50 13.64 -16.03 -12.69
CA VAL A 50 13.13 -14.70 -13.00
C VAL A 50 12.73 -14.04 -11.70
N THR A 51 13.27 -12.86 -11.44
CA THR A 51 12.96 -12.07 -10.27
C THR A 51 12.50 -10.68 -10.74
N VAL A 52 11.39 -10.21 -10.22
CA VAL A 52 10.89 -8.89 -10.54
C VAL A 52 10.74 -8.08 -9.25
N LYS A 53 10.88 -6.77 -9.39
CA LYS A 53 10.70 -5.86 -8.28
C LYS A 53 9.69 -4.80 -8.69
N VAL A 54 8.70 -4.58 -7.83
CA VAL A 54 7.66 -3.58 -8.04
C VAL A 54 7.57 -2.67 -6.83
N ASN A 55 7.05 -1.48 -7.02
CA ASN A 55 6.81 -0.56 -5.90
C ASN A 55 5.33 -0.57 -5.51
N GLY A 56 4.99 0.20 -4.49
CA GLY A 56 3.62 0.28 -4.01
C GLY A 56 2.65 0.93 -4.97
N LYS A 57 3.14 1.57 -6.01
CA LYS A 57 2.31 2.13 -7.08
C LYS A 57 2.03 1.12 -8.18
N LYS A 58 2.46 -0.11 -8.00
CA LYS A 58 2.35 -1.18 -9.00
C LYS A 58 3.15 -0.88 -10.25
N GLU A 59 4.27 -0.23 -10.07
CA GLU A 59 5.20 0.00 -11.16
C GLU A 59 6.30 -1.04 -11.09
N LEU A 60 6.61 -1.61 -12.24
CA LEU A 60 7.71 -2.56 -12.35
C LEU A 60 9.00 -1.77 -12.42
N ILE A 61 9.88 -1.96 -11.45
CA ILE A 61 11.11 -1.18 -11.34
C ILE A 61 12.36 -1.96 -11.70
N ASP A 62 12.29 -3.29 -11.67
CA ASP A 62 13.44 -4.09 -12.03
C ASP A 62 13.01 -5.48 -12.45
N ILE A 63 13.71 -6.05 -13.41
CA ILE A 63 13.55 -7.44 -13.84
C ILE A 63 14.94 -8.05 -13.93
N ASN A 64 15.11 -9.19 -13.30
CA ASN A 64 16.33 -9.97 -13.39
C ASN A 64 16.02 -11.34 -13.94
N ILE A 65 16.65 -11.68 -15.05
CA ILE A 65 16.44 -12.97 -15.73
C ILE A 65 17.77 -13.68 -15.79
N LYS A 66 17.82 -14.90 -15.27
CA LYS A 66 19.05 -15.68 -15.36
C LYS A 66 19.23 -16.20 -16.78
N PRO A 67 20.45 -16.17 -17.30
CA PRO A 67 20.70 -16.64 -18.66
C PRO A 67 20.25 -18.08 -18.93
N GLU A 68 20.25 -18.90 -17.90
CA GLU A 68 19.90 -20.31 -18.02
C GLU A 68 18.50 -20.54 -18.54
N VAL A 69 17.59 -19.60 -18.33
CA VAL A 69 16.21 -19.75 -18.81
C VAL A 69 15.95 -19.00 -20.09
N VAL A 70 16.96 -18.39 -20.66
CA VAL A 70 16.85 -17.70 -21.95
C VAL A 70 17.21 -18.70 -23.02
N ASP A 71 16.20 -19.41 -23.53
CA ASP A 71 16.35 -20.43 -24.55
C ASP A 71 15.62 -19.96 -25.79
N PRO A 72 16.36 -19.69 -26.89
CA PRO A 72 15.70 -19.24 -28.12
C PRO A 72 14.72 -20.26 -28.70
N ASP A 73 14.89 -21.52 -28.34
CA ASP A 73 13.99 -22.57 -28.81
C ASP A 73 12.76 -22.73 -27.93
N ASP A 74 12.70 -22.05 -26.80
CA ASP A 74 11.57 -22.13 -25.87
C ASP A 74 11.26 -20.76 -25.29
N ILE A 75 10.85 -19.85 -26.15
CA ILE A 75 10.51 -18.50 -25.75
C ILE A 75 9.26 -18.48 -24.88
N GLU A 76 8.32 -19.42 -25.13
CA GLU A 76 7.10 -19.49 -24.33
C GLU A 76 7.37 -19.72 -22.87
N MET A 77 8.35 -20.55 -22.54
CA MET A 77 8.72 -20.80 -21.15
C MET A 77 9.16 -19.49 -20.50
N LEU A 78 9.99 -18.71 -21.16
CA LEU A 78 10.45 -17.43 -20.64
C LEU A 78 9.29 -16.46 -20.45
N GLN A 79 8.41 -16.40 -21.42
CA GLN A 79 7.23 -15.53 -21.32
C GLN A 79 6.37 -15.90 -20.14
N ASP A 80 6.15 -17.18 -19.92
CA ASP A 80 5.35 -17.66 -18.80
C ASP A 80 6.00 -17.34 -17.46
N LEU A 81 7.31 -17.48 -17.37
CA LEU A 81 8.03 -17.16 -16.14
C LEU A 81 7.94 -15.68 -15.83
N VAL A 82 8.15 -14.83 -16.81
CA VAL A 82 8.06 -13.38 -16.61
C VAL A 82 6.64 -13.00 -16.22
N LEU A 83 5.66 -13.54 -16.92
CA LEU A 83 4.26 -13.25 -16.64
C LEU A 83 3.89 -13.65 -15.22
N SER A 84 4.30 -14.84 -14.80
CA SER A 84 4.04 -15.32 -13.45
C SER A 84 4.71 -14.46 -12.40
N ALA A 85 5.96 -14.08 -12.62
CA ALA A 85 6.70 -13.25 -11.68
C ALA A 85 6.06 -11.89 -11.50
N VAL A 86 5.67 -11.26 -12.62
CA VAL A 86 5.04 -9.94 -12.59
C VAL A 86 3.70 -10.01 -11.89
N ASN A 87 2.87 -10.97 -12.25
CA ASN A 87 1.54 -11.12 -11.65
C ASN A 87 1.62 -11.41 -10.16
N GLU A 88 2.58 -12.24 -9.76
CA GLU A 88 2.77 -12.54 -8.36
C GLU A 88 3.22 -11.30 -7.58
N ALA A 89 4.12 -10.51 -8.15
CA ALA A 89 4.58 -9.28 -7.54
C ALA A 89 3.44 -8.28 -7.38
N LEU A 90 2.62 -8.12 -8.41
CA LEU A 90 1.47 -7.21 -8.35
C LEU A 90 0.45 -7.67 -7.32
N ARG A 91 0.24 -8.97 -7.22
CA ARG A 91 -0.66 -9.53 -6.20
C ARG A 91 -0.12 -9.26 -4.81
N SER A 92 1.19 -9.36 -4.63
CA SER A 92 1.82 -9.08 -3.35
C SER A 92 1.65 -7.61 -2.95
N VAL A 93 1.70 -6.69 -3.91
CA VAL A 93 1.42 -5.29 -3.64
C VAL A 93 -0.02 -5.12 -3.15
N ASP A 94 -0.96 -5.77 -3.82
CA ASP A 94 -2.37 -5.70 -3.42
C ASP A 94 -2.56 -6.23 -2.00
N GLU A 95 -1.92 -7.35 -1.69
CA GLU A 95 -1.99 -7.94 -0.36
C GLU A 95 -1.37 -7.03 0.70
N MET A 96 -0.25 -6.41 0.37
CA MET A 96 0.39 -5.46 1.27
C MET A 96 -0.52 -4.27 1.56
N GLN A 97 -1.12 -3.72 0.53
CA GLN A 97 -2.02 -2.58 0.68
C GLN A 97 -3.26 -2.96 1.47
N ALA A 98 -3.82 -4.12 1.20
CA ALA A 98 -4.96 -4.62 1.95
C ALA A 98 -4.61 -4.85 3.41
N SER A 99 -3.43 -5.37 3.68
CA SER A 99 -2.96 -5.59 5.04
C SER A 99 -2.81 -4.29 5.80
N GLN A 100 -2.25 -3.27 5.16
CA GLN A 100 -2.11 -1.96 5.79
C GLN A 100 -3.45 -1.30 6.05
N MET A 101 -4.35 -1.42 5.10
CA MET A 101 -5.70 -0.90 5.25
C MET A 101 -6.42 -1.60 6.40
N SER A 102 -6.22 -2.90 6.51
CA SER A 102 -6.80 -3.69 7.59
C SER A 102 -6.29 -3.25 8.95
N LYS A 103 -5.01 -2.92 9.05
CA LYS A 103 -4.43 -2.42 10.30
C LYS A 103 -5.04 -1.09 10.70
N VAL A 104 -5.22 -0.20 9.75
CA VAL A 104 -5.84 1.09 10.01
C VAL A 104 -7.29 0.90 10.45
N THR A 105 -8.03 0.08 9.70
CA THR A 105 -9.42 -0.22 10.01
C THR A 105 -9.53 -0.96 11.34
N GLY A 106 -8.60 -1.87 11.61
CA GLY A 106 -8.58 -2.62 12.85
C GLY A 106 -8.43 -1.74 14.06
N GLY A 107 -7.59 -0.69 13.97
CA GLY A 107 -7.42 0.26 15.03
C GLY A 107 -8.64 1.12 15.28
N MET A 108 -9.49 1.24 14.29
CA MET A 108 -10.72 2.00 14.36
C MET A 108 -11.94 1.11 14.39
N ASN A 109 -11.78 -0.11 14.78
CA ASN A 109 -12.86 -1.08 14.77
C ASN A 109 -14.01 -0.63 15.63
N ILE A 110 -15.16 -0.45 15.02
CA ILE A 110 -16.39 -0.07 15.71
C ILE A 110 -17.35 -1.25 15.61
N PRO A 111 -17.74 -1.82 16.75
CA PRO A 111 -18.57 -3.03 16.72
C PRO A 111 -19.88 -2.88 15.95
N GLY A 112 -20.43 -1.69 15.93
CA GLY A 112 -21.70 -1.48 15.25
C GLY A 112 -21.63 -1.53 13.75
N LEU A 113 -20.44 -1.45 13.18
CA LEU A 113 -20.28 -1.43 11.74
C LEU A 113 -20.24 -2.82 11.10
N PHE A 114 -20.05 -3.84 11.90
CA PHE A 114 -19.91 -5.20 11.38
C PHE A 114 -20.83 -6.18 12.10
#